data_d7a70b2ccfd3921c839c42c7ae1ff0a8
#
_entry.id   d7a70b2ccfd3921c839c42c7ae1ff0a8
#
_cell.length_a   1.000
_cell.length_b   1.000
_cell.length_c   1.000
_cell.angle_alpha   90.00
_cell.angle_beta   90.00
_cell.angle_gamma   90.00
#
_symmetry.space_group_name_H-M   'P 1'
#
loop_
_entity.id
_entity.type
_entity.pdbx_description
1 polymer ?
#
loop_
_entity_poly.entity_id
_entity_poly.type
_entity_poly.pdbx_seq_one_letter_code
_entity_poly.pdbx_strand_id
1 'polypeptide(L)'
;MRGLIALQMVIILITTVLISVAFAVAILRAGGNAAERSEQLIRQALSESTATLILRGTVVGASNQRRTALKDIAFTLASGGQSHEAADISPAGTIISYIDRDQALNIPGTEWSTSWLIGNGPLLDAGEAVELRVSLAGLSPALGTRRDFTIRVHALGGTVLLINRKTPAELSPVVDLTQ
;
A
#
# COMPACT_ATOMS: atom_id res chain seq x y z
N MET A 1 32.12 62.76 -39.27
CA MET A 1 30.81 62.31 -38.77
C MET A 1 30.42 60.88 -39.14
N ARG A 2 30.76 60.36 -40.29
CA ARG A 2 30.39 58.96 -40.68
C ARG A 2 31.01 57.86 -39.85
N GLY A 3 32.24 58.05 -39.29
CA GLY A 3 32.91 57.02 -38.47
C GLY A 3 32.30 56.85 -37.08
N LEU A 4 31.73 57.92 -36.47
CA LEU A 4 31.05 57.87 -35.17
C LEU A 4 29.75 57.06 -35.23
N ILE A 5 28.99 57.19 -36.31
CA ILE A 5 27.75 56.44 -36.56
C ILE A 5 28.04 54.95 -36.74
N ALA A 6 29.11 54.62 -37.47
CA ALA A 6 29.50 53.22 -37.69
C ALA A 6 29.94 52.57 -36.36
N LEU A 7 30.72 53.28 -35.52
CA LEU A 7 31.10 52.79 -34.20
C LEU A 7 29.90 52.55 -33.27
N GLN A 8 28.94 53.46 -33.31
CA GLN A 8 27.72 53.35 -32.51
C GLN A 8 26.85 52.16 -32.94
N MET A 9 26.73 51.90 -34.26
CA MET A 9 26.03 50.74 -34.77
C MET A 9 26.68 49.40 -34.33
N VAL A 10 28.01 49.33 -34.37
CA VAL A 10 28.76 48.14 -33.93
C VAL A 10 28.54 47.86 -32.44
N ILE A 11 28.55 48.87 -31.59
CA ILE A 11 28.30 48.73 -30.14
C ILE A 11 26.89 48.22 -29.89
N ILE A 12 25.88 48.78 -30.59
CA ILE A 12 24.49 48.32 -30.44
C ILE A 12 24.35 46.89 -30.90
N LEU A 13 25.00 46.50 -31.99
CA LEU A 13 24.96 45.12 -32.49
C LEU A 13 25.57 44.13 -31.49
N ILE A 14 26.75 44.47 -30.94
CA ILE A 14 27.41 43.60 -29.94
C ILE A 14 26.57 43.50 -28.66
N THR A 15 26.01 44.59 -28.14
CA THR A 15 25.15 44.55 -26.96
C THR A 15 23.89 43.73 -27.19
N THR A 16 23.26 43.83 -28.35
CA THR A 16 22.07 43.07 -28.68
C THR A 16 22.38 41.56 -28.77
N VAL A 17 23.50 41.19 -29.37
CA VAL A 17 23.95 39.77 -29.42
C VAL A 17 24.23 39.23 -28.00
N LEU A 18 24.95 40.01 -27.15
CA LEU A 18 25.23 39.58 -25.77
C LEU A 18 23.96 39.37 -24.97
N ILE A 19 23.00 40.30 -25.08
CA ILE A 19 21.71 40.17 -24.39
C ILE A 19 20.96 38.92 -24.87
N SER A 20 20.94 38.69 -26.20
CA SER A 20 20.27 37.51 -26.78
C SER A 20 20.88 36.19 -26.31
N VAL A 21 22.22 36.10 -26.23
CA VAL A 21 22.93 34.94 -25.72
C VAL A 21 22.62 34.72 -24.23
N ALA A 22 22.65 35.78 -23.43
CA ALA A 22 22.32 35.71 -21.99
C ALA A 22 20.89 35.20 -21.77
N PHE A 23 19.94 35.68 -22.56
CA PHE A 23 18.54 35.21 -22.53
C PHE A 23 18.41 33.76 -22.92
N ALA A 24 19.09 33.33 -23.99
CA ALA A 24 19.06 31.94 -24.42
C ALA A 24 19.60 30.98 -23.35
N VAL A 25 20.71 31.36 -22.70
CA VAL A 25 21.27 30.57 -21.58
C VAL A 25 20.32 30.52 -20.38
N ALA A 26 19.65 31.64 -20.04
CA ALA A 26 18.69 31.70 -18.95
C ALA A 26 17.47 30.78 -19.22
N ILE A 27 16.94 30.79 -20.46
CA ILE A 27 15.82 29.91 -20.84
C ILE A 27 16.23 28.45 -20.83
N LEU A 28 17.41 28.11 -21.32
CA LEU A 28 17.93 26.73 -21.30
C LEU A 28 18.10 26.21 -19.86
N ARG A 29 18.63 27.02 -18.96
CA ARG A 29 18.76 26.66 -17.55
C ARG A 29 17.39 26.50 -16.86
N ALA A 30 16.47 27.42 -17.15
CA ALA A 30 15.11 27.33 -16.59
C ALA A 30 14.37 26.08 -17.09
N GLY A 31 14.54 25.74 -18.40
CA GLY A 31 13.96 24.54 -18.98
C GLY A 31 14.56 23.25 -18.43
N GLY A 32 15.88 23.19 -18.25
CA GLY A 32 16.57 22.05 -17.63
C GLY A 32 16.09 21.81 -16.18
N ASN A 33 16.04 22.86 -15.37
CA ASN A 33 15.54 22.76 -13.99
C ASN A 33 14.05 22.36 -13.92
N ALA A 34 13.24 22.77 -14.88
CA ALA A 34 11.83 22.38 -14.96
C ALA A 34 11.68 20.88 -15.33
N ALA A 35 12.51 20.40 -16.24
CA ALA A 35 12.53 18.99 -16.63
C ALA A 35 12.97 18.09 -15.46
N GLU A 36 14.04 18.44 -14.74
CA GLU A 36 14.50 17.72 -13.57
C GLU A 36 13.45 17.66 -12.45
N ARG A 37 12.76 18.78 -12.19
CA ARG A 37 11.67 18.82 -11.20
C ARG A 37 10.48 17.95 -11.63
N SER A 38 10.15 17.96 -12.91
CA SER A 38 9.09 17.11 -13.45
C SER A 38 9.43 15.63 -13.30
N GLU A 39 10.68 15.24 -13.58
CA GLU A 39 11.14 13.87 -13.40
C GLU A 39 11.15 13.46 -11.91
N GLN A 40 11.56 14.36 -11.01
CA GLN A 40 11.49 14.12 -9.57
C GLN A 40 10.05 13.94 -9.08
N LEU A 41 9.10 14.77 -9.56
CA LEU A 41 7.68 14.65 -9.22
C LEU A 41 7.08 13.33 -9.75
N ILE A 42 7.46 12.92 -10.95
CA ILE A 42 7.03 11.63 -11.51
C ILE A 42 7.60 10.46 -10.69
N ARG A 43 8.89 10.53 -10.31
CA ARG A 43 9.50 9.51 -9.45
C ARG A 43 8.87 9.48 -8.06
N GLN A 44 8.55 10.64 -7.46
CA GLN A 44 7.81 10.71 -6.20
C GLN A 44 6.39 10.13 -6.32
N ALA A 45 5.65 10.48 -7.37
CA ALA A 45 4.32 9.94 -7.61
C ALA A 45 4.34 8.42 -7.87
N LEU A 46 5.41 7.90 -8.47
CA LEU A 46 5.61 6.46 -8.66
C LEU A 46 6.06 5.76 -7.37
N SER A 47 6.82 6.45 -6.49
CA SER A 47 7.23 5.90 -5.18
C SER A 47 6.10 5.93 -4.14
N GLU A 48 5.07 6.74 -4.34
CA GLU A 48 3.82 6.68 -3.55
C GLU A 48 2.87 5.57 -4.03
N SER A 49 3.28 4.75 -5.01
CA SER A 49 2.57 3.55 -5.42
C SER A 49 2.70 2.48 -4.32
N THR A 50 1.85 2.57 -3.32
CA THR A 50 1.75 1.56 -2.26
C THR A 50 1.44 0.18 -2.83
N ALA A 51 2.03 -0.85 -2.26
CA ALA A 51 1.71 -2.23 -2.62
C ALA A 51 0.22 -2.49 -2.44
N THR A 52 -0.46 -2.98 -3.47
CA THR A 52 -1.88 -3.31 -3.38
C THR A 52 -2.03 -4.68 -2.73
N LEU A 53 -2.57 -4.72 -1.51
CA LEU A 53 -2.92 -5.96 -0.85
C LEU A 53 -4.23 -6.50 -1.41
N ILE A 54 -4.23 -7.73 -1.85
CA ILE A 54 -5.43 -8.44 -2.32
C ILE A 54 -5.65 -9.72 -1.51
N LEU A 55 -6.93 -10.03 -1.30
CA LEU A 55 -7.34 -11.32 -0.76
C LEU A 55 -7.30 -12.36 -1.88
N ARG A 56 -6.58 -13.45 -1.69
CA ARG A 56 -6.49 -14.56 -2.63
C ARG A 56 -7.16 -15.79 -2.06
N GLY A 57 -8.14 -16.33 -2.77
CA GLY A 57 -8.88 -17.51 -2.31
C GLY A 57 -9.95 -17.20 -1.28
N THR A 58 -10.30 -18.21 -0.48
CA THR A 58 -11.37 -18.16 0.52
C THR A 58 -10.86 -17.75 1.89
N VAL A 59 -11.77 -17.25 2.72
CA VAL A 59 -11.52 -17.01 4.14
C VAL A 59 -12.07 -18.20 4.91
N VAL A 60 -11.23 -18.86 5.68
CA VAL A 60 -11.58 -20.07 6.43
C VAL A 60 -11.59 -19.77 7.93
N GLY A 61 -12.67 -20.10 8.59
CA GLY A 61 -12.79 -20.04 10.04
C GLY A 61 -12.62 -21.41 10.68
N ALA A 62 -11.94 -21.48 11.81
CA ALA A 62 -11.93 -22.65 12.69
C ALA A 62 -12.77 -22.38 13.93
N SER A 63 -13.72 -23.27 14.24
CA SER A 63 -14.57 -23.12 15.43
C SER A 63 -13.87 -23.66 16.69
N ASN A 64 -14.36 -23.21 17.85
CA ASN A 64 -13.99 -23.83 19.12
C ASN A 64 -14.53 -25.27 19.23
N GLN A 65 -14.05 -26.03 20.21
CA GLN A 65 -14.47 -27.43 20.43
C GLN A 65 -15.98 -27.59 20.61
N ARG A 66 -16.67 -26.59 21.18
CA ARG A 66 -18.11 -26.58 21.42
C ARG A 66 -18.92 -26.10 20.21
N ARG A 67 -18.27 -25.65 19.13
CA ARG A 67 -18.89 -25.09 17.93
C ARG A 67 -19.83 -23.93 18.20
N THR A 68 -19.55 -23.15 19.22
CA THR A 68 -20.37 -22.00 19.62
C THR A 68 -19.82 -20.67 19.09
N ALA A 69 -18.51 -20.62 18.81
CA ALA A 69 -17.83 -19.44 18.31
C ALA A 69 -16.65 -19.82 17.40
N LEU A 70 -16.23 -18.90 16.55
CA LEU A 70 -14.98 -19.01 15.81
C LEU A 70 -13.81 -18.73 16.77
N LYS A 71 -12.78 -19.55 16.66
CA LYS A 71 -11.53 -19.45 17.41
C LYS A 71 -10.44 -18.76 16.59
N ASP A 72 -10.28 -19.18 15.35
CA ASP A 72 -9.25 -18.70 14.45
C ASP A 72 -9.85 -18.40 13.07
N ILE A 73 -9.26 -17.45 12.36
CA ILE A 73 -9.56 -17.17 10.95
C ILE A 73 -8.25 -17.25 10.16
N ALA A 74 -8.29 -17.92 9.02
CA ALA A 74 -7.17 -18.00 8.09
C ALA A 74 -7.59 -17.43 6.72
N PHE A 75 -6.72 -16.62 6.12
CA PHE A 75 -6.91 -16.07 4.80
C PHE A 75 -5.56 -15.80 4.12
N THR A 76 -5.54 -15.87 2.80
CA THR A 76 -4.32 -15.65 2.03
C THR A 76 -4.28 -14.23 1.48
N LEU A 77 -3.17 -13.54 1.75
CA LEU A 77 -2.83 -12.27 1.14
C LEU A 77 -1.88 -12.49 -0.03
N ALA A 78 -2.02 -11.68 -1.05
CA ALA A 78 -1.07 -11.56 -2.14
C ALA A 78 -0.86 -10.07 -2.47
N SER A 79 0.28 -9.75 -3.04
CA SER A 79 0.50 -8.44 -3.62
C SER A 79 -0.14 -8.42 -5.01
N GLY A 80 -1.05 -7.48 -5.21
CA GLY A 80 -1.73 -7.24 -6.48
C GLY A 80 -1.10 -6.08 -7.22
N GLY A 81 -0.99 -6.21 -8.56
CA GLY A 81 -0.55 -5.13 -9.42
C GLY A 81 0.93 -5.14 -9.76
N GLN A 82 1.35 -4.09 -10.44
CA GLN A 82 2.73 -3.87 -10.90
C GLN A 82 3.48 -2.92 -9.96
N SER A 83 3.08 -2.84 -8.70
CA SER A 83 3.81 -2.04 -7.73
C SER A 83 5.17 -2.68 -7.46
N HIS A 84 6.20 -1.86 -7.55
CA HIS A 84 7.58 -2.26 -7.21
C HIS A 84 7.85 -2.16 -5.70
N GLU A 85 6.83 -1.84 -4.91
CA GLU A 85 6.93 -1.74 -3.46
C GLU A 85 6.34 -2.97 -2.80
N ALA A 86 7.07 -3.48 -1.83
CA ALA A 86 6.68 -4.59 -0.99
C ALA A 86 5.89 -4.11 0.24
N ALA A 87 4.90 -4.87 0.67
CA ALA A 87 4.18 -4.61 1.91
C ALA A 87 4.87 -5.33 3.07
N ASP A 88 5.16 -4.63 4.16
CA ASP A 88 5.71 -5.25 5.37
C ASP A 88 4.61 -5.96 6.15
N ILE A 89 4.63 -7.31 6.08
CA ILE A 89 3.68 -8.20 6.77
C ILE A 89 4.24 -8.78 8.07
N SER A 90 5.33 -8.19 8.61
CA SER A 90 5.80 -8.53 9.95
C SER A 90 4.84 -8.03 11.03
N PRO A 91 4.87 -8.60 12.25
CA PRO A 91 4.09 -8.10 13.38
C PRO A 91 4.39 -6.64 13.77
N ALA A 92 5.58 -6.13 13.40
CA ALA A 92 5.96 -4.74 13.64
C ALA A 92 5.43 -3.78 12.56
N GLY A 93 5.29 -4.27 11.32
CA GLY A 93 4.84 -3.48 10.17
C GLY A 93 3.34 -3.62 9.86
N THR A 94 2.64 -4.60 10.45
CA THR A 94 1.24 -4.87 10.13
C THR A 94 0.33 -4.70 11.34
N ILE A 95 -0.76 -3.98 11.13
CA ILE A 95 -1.86 -3.83 12.09
C ILE A 95 -3.06 -4.61 11.57
N ILE A 96 -3.54 -5.57 12.34
CA ILE A 96 -4.78 -6.29 12.07
C ILE A 96 -5.84 -5.81 13.06
N SER A 97 -6.97 -5.34 12.56
CA SER A 97 -8.09 -4.89 13.39
C SER A 97 -9.30 -5.78 13.13
N TYR A 98 -9.97 -6.14 14.19
CA TYR A 98 -11.26 -6.81 14.18
C TYR A 98 -12.36 -5.82 14.51
N ILE A 99 -13.46 -5.86 13.76
CA ILE A 99 -14.59 -4.95 13.92
C ILE A 99 -15.87 -5.77 13.73
N ASP A 100 -16.75 -5.72 14.72
CA ASP A 100 -18.12 -6.20 14.61
C ASP A 100 -19.10 -5.17 15.19
N ARG A 101 -20.37 -5.57 15.39
CA ARG A 101 -21.40 -4.69 15.96
C ARG A 101 -21.11 -4.29 17.41
N ASP A 102 -20.44 -5.14 18.18
CA ASP A 102 -20.30 -5.03 19.62
C ASP A 102 -18.92 -4.52 20.04
N GLN A 103 -17.90 -4.67 19.17
CA GLN A 103 -16.50 -4.33 19.49
C GLN A 103 -15.68 -3.95 18.25
N ALA A 104 -14.66 -3.14 18.48
CA ALA A 104 -13.63 -2.81 17.51
C ALA A 104 -12.29 -2.77 18.23
N LEU A 105 -11.35 -3.64 17.85
CA LEU A 105 -10.05 -3.75 18.52
C LEU A 105 -8.95 -4.14 17.54
N ASN A 106 -7.73 -3.80 17.89
CA ASN A 106 -6.55 -4.27 17.18
C ASN A 106 -6.10 -5.60 17.78
N ILE A 107 -5.83 -6.57 16.92
CA ILE A 107 -5.32 -7.89 17.33
C ILE A 107 -3.81 -7.76 17.55
N PRO A 108 -3.31 -8.13 18.73
CA PRO A 108 -1.88 -8.09 19.03
C PRO A 108 -1.07 -8.95 18.06
N GLY A 109 0.15 -8.52 17.73
CA GLY A 109 1.05 -9.27 16.85
C GLY A 109 1.42 -10.68 17.33
N THR A 110 1.17 -10.99 18.61
CA THR A 110 1.35 -12.32 19.20
C THR A 110 0.16 -13.25 18.97
N GLU A 111 -0.99 -12.71 18.54
CA GLU A 111 -2.23 -13.46 18.32
C GLU A 111 -2.48 -13.76 16.86
N TRP A 112 -1.54 -13.49 15.98
CA TRP A 112 -1.60 -13.89 14.58
C TRP A 112 -0.24 -14.36 14.09
N SER A 113 -0.24 -15.15 13.03
CA SER A 113 0.96 -15.72 12.44
C SER A 113 0.86 -15.73 10.93
N THR A 114 2.01 -15.76 10.27
CA THR A 114 2.15 -15.87 8.83
C THR A 114 2.71 -17.23 8.42
N SER A 115 2.21 -17.78 7.33
CA SER A 115 2.74 -18.98 6.69
C SER A 115 2.87 -18.71 5.19
N TRP A 116 4.09 -18.74 4.66
CA TRP A 116 4.34 -18.46 3.26
C TRP A 116 3.88 -19.61 2.37
N LEU A 117 3.08 -19.28 1.36
CA LEU A 117 2.69 -20.20 0.29
C LEU A 117 3.63 -20.05 -0.91
N ILE A 118 4.00 -18.83 -1.23
CA ILE A 118 4.93 -18.45 -2.30
C ILE A 118 5.75 -17.28 -1.77
N GLY A 119 7.07 -17.40 -1.76
CA GLY A 119 7.97 -16.38 -1.21
C GLY A 119 8.44 -16.67 0.20
N ASN A 120 9.07 -15.70 0.83
CA ASN A 120 9.58 -15.77 2.20
C ASN A 120 9.93 -14.38 2.75
N GLY A 121 10.12 -14.28 4.07
CA GLY A 121 10.60 -13.05 4.73
C GLY A 121 9.48 -12.19 5.30
N PRO A 122 9.77 -10.95 5.72
CA PRO A 122 8.78 -10.05 6.28
C PRO A 122 8.06 -9.21 5.21
N LEU A 123 8.60 -9.12 3.99
CA LEU A 123 8.08 -8.29 2.90
C LEU A 123 7.33 -9.15 1.90
N LEU A 124 6.13 -8.71 1.52
CA LEU A 124 5.28 -9.35 0.52
C LEU A 124 5.47 -8.63 -0.81
N ASP A 125 6.21 -9.24 -1.71
CA ASP A 125 6.50 -8.74 -3.05
C ASP A 125 5.44 -9.14 -4.09
N ALA A 126 5.54 -8.57 -5.28
CA ALA A 126 4.67 -8.89 -6.41
C ALA A 126 4.78 -10.38 -6.80
N GLY A 127 3.64 -11.07 -6.85
CA GLY A 127 3.57 -12.50 -7.19
C GLY A 127 3.73 -13.44 -6.01
N GLU A 128 4.08 -12.94 -4.83
CA GLU A 128 4.14 -13.71 -3.61
C GLU A 128 2.76 -13.86 -2.95
N ALA A 129 2.64 -14.86 -2.07
CA ALA A 129 1.42 -15.15 -1.33
C ALA A 129 1.73 -15.71 0.06
N VAL A 130 1.02 -15.19 1.05
CA VAL A 130 1.17 -15.56 2.45
C VAL A 130 -0.18 -15.82 3.09
N GLU A 131 -0.32 -16.93 3.81
CA GLU A 131 -1.49 -17.20 4.65
C GLU A 131 -1.28 -16.50 6.01
N LEU A 132 -2.26 -15.70 6.39
CA LEU A 132 -2.37 -15.15 7.75
C LEU A 132 -3.38 -15.98 8.52
N ARG A 133 -2.99 -16.38 9.72
CA ARG A 133 -3.87 -17.02 10.69
C ARG A 133 -4.01 -16.11 11.90
N VAL A 134 -5.22 -15.68 12.16
CA VAL A 134 -5.57 -14.71 13.19
C VAL A 134 -6.38 -15.41 14.28
N SER A 135 -5.90 -15.37 15.50
CA SER A 135 -6.63 -15.89 16.67
C SER A 135 -7.67 -14.89 17.14
N LEU A 136 -8.87 -15.38 17.37
CA LEU A 136 -10.00 -14.61 17.91
C LEU A 136 -10.27 -14.94 19.38
N ALA A 137 -9.33 -15.61 20.05
CA ALA A 137 -9.50 -16.05 21.43
C ALA A 137 -9.66 -14.88 22.43
N GLY A 138 -9.10 -13.70 22.09
CA GLY A 138 -9.19 -12.49 22.89
C GLY A 138 -10.50 -11.71 22.77
N LEU A 139 -11.42 -12.11 21.86
CA LEU A 139 -12.68 -11.40 21.65
C LEU A 139 -13.67 -11.59 22.81
N SER A 140 -14.26 -10.48 23.25
CA SER A 140 -15.31 -10.47 24.27
C SER A 140 -16.40 -9.46 23.89
N PRO A 141 -17.57 -9.92 23.39
CA PRO A 141 -18.02 -11.31 23.23
C PRO A 141 -17.32 -12.05 22.09
N ALA A 142 -17.25 -13.39 22.19
CA ALA A 142 -16.70 -14.25 21.16
C ALA A 142 -17.54 -14.21 19.87
N LEU A 143 -16.92 -14.37 18.71
CA LEU A 143 -17.58 -14.34 17.42
C LEU A 143 -18.44 -15.60 17.21
N GLY A 144 -19.72 -15.49 17.51
CA GLY A 144 -20.72 -16.55 17.37
C GLY A 144 -21.28 -16.70 15.95
N THR A 145 -22.44 -17.40 15.86
CA THR A 145 -23.15 -17.62 14.60
C THR A 145 -23.93 -16.39 14.14
N ARG A 146 -24.19 -16.27 12.81
CA ARG A 146 -24.98 -15.21 12.17
C ARG A 146 -24.51 -13.79 12.48
N ARG A 147 -23.21 -13.62 12.69
CA ARG A 147 -22.60 -12.32 12.97
C ARG A 147 -21.86 -11.82 11.75
N ASP A 148 -22.05 -10.55 11.43
CA ASP A 148 -21.26 -9.84 10.44
C ASP A 148 -20.01 -9.30 11.15
N PHE A 149 -18.86 -9.42 10.50
CA PHE A 149 -17.59 -8.90 11.01
C PHE A 149 -16.69 -8.43 9.88
N THR A 150 -15.73 -7.60 10.21
CA THR A 150 -14.72 -7.07 9.31
C THR A 150 -13.34 -7.30 9.90
N ILE A 151 -12.46 -7.91 9.14
CA ILE A 151 -11.02 -7.88 9.41
C ILE A 151 -10.42 -6.78 8.54
N ARG A 152 -9.71 -5.86 9.16
CA ARG A 152 -8.91 -4.84 8.47
C ARG A 152 -7.45 -5.21 8.60
N VAL A 153 -6.76 -5.31 7.48
CA VAL A 153 -5.31 -5.52 7.43
C VAL A 153 -4.67 -4.26 6.88
N HIS A 154 -3.78 -3.67 7.63
CA HIS A 154 -2.99 -2.51 7.23
C HIS A 154 -1.51 -2.84 7.39
N ALA A 155 -0.83 -3.11 6.31
CA ALA A 155 0.61 -3.35 6.27
C ALA A 155 1.34 -2.07 5.89
N LEU A 156 2.50 -1.83 6.48
CA LEU A 156 3.37 -0.70 6.14
C LEU A 156 3.86 -0.87 4.68
N GLY A 157 3.75 0.19 3.90
CA GLY A 157 4.02 0.15 2.45
C GLY A 157 2.88 -0.45 1.62
N GLY A 158 1.82 -0.97 2.25
CA GLY A 158 0.66 -1.57 1.58
C GLY A 158 -0.64 -0.76 1.70
N THR A 159 -1.60 -1.08 0.84
CA THR A 159 -2.96 -0.56 0.96
C THR A 159 -3.70 -1.22 2.13
N VAL A 160 -4.75 -0.56 2.62
CA VAL A 160 -5.64 -1.15 3.62
C VAL A 160 -6.58 -2.15 2.94
N LEU A 161 -6.54 -3.40 3.36
CA LEU A 161 -7.47 -4.45 2.92
C LEU A 161 -8.60 -4.62 3.93
N LEU A 162 -9.84 -4.61 3.46
CA LEU A 162 -11.05 -4.85 4.25
C LEU A 162 -11.65 -6.18 3.84
N ILE A 163 -11.80 -7.10 4.79
CA ILE A 163 -12.38 -8.42 4.60
C ILE A 163 -13.68 -8.45 5.38
N ASN A 164 -14.80 -8.21 4.71
CA ASN A 164 -16.14 -8.26 5.30
C ASN A 164 -16.70 -9.68 5.15
N ARG A 165 -17.09 -10.31 6.23
CA ARG A 165 -17.63 -11.67 6.23
C ARG A 165 -18.75 -11.82 7.24
N LYS A 166 -19.54 -12.88 7.04
CA LYS A 166 -20.62 -13.27 7.93
C LYS A 166 -20.43 -14.72 8.39
N THR A 167 -20.62 -14.97 9.67
CA THR A 167 -20.60 -16.34 10.20
C THR A 167 -21.90 -17.05 9.83
N PRO A 168 -21.86 -18.34 9.47
CA PRO A 168 -23.06 -19.11 9.14
C PRO A 168 -23.96 -19.35 10.36
N ALA A 169 -25.12 -19.93 10.09
CA ALA A 169 -26.10 -20.28 11.14
C ALA A 169 -25.61 -21.42 12.06
N GLU A 170 -24.76 -22.31 11.52
CA GLU A 170 -24.15 -23.41 12.25
C GLU A 170 -22.65 -23.43 12.00
N LEU A 171 -21.88 -23.64 13.05
CA LEU A 171 -20.43 -23.73 12.96
C LEU A 171 -19.99 -25.19 12.89
N SER A 172 -19.38 -25.57 11.77
CA SER A 172 -18.60 -26.80 11.65
C SER A 172 -17.17 -26.59 12.18
N PRO A 173 -16.39 -27.65 12.39
CA PRO A 173 -14.99 -27.51 12.85
C PRO A 173 -14.17 -26.57 11.96
N VAL A 174 -14.41 -26.63 10.64
CA VAL A 174 -13.84 -25.73 9.64
C VAL A 174 -15.01 -25.14 8.84
N VAL A 175 -15.02 -23.84 8.69
CA VAL A 175 -16.11 -23.07 8.08
C VAL A 175 -15.53 -22.22 6.95
N ASP A 176 -16.11 -22.31 5.78
CA ASP A 176 -15.85 -21.37 4.70
C ASP A 176 -16.67 -20.09 4.93
N LEU A 177 -15.96 -18.97 4.97
CA LEU A 177 -16.55 -17.64 5.22
C LEU A 177 -16.58 -16.84 3.90
N THR A 178 -17.13 -17.42 2.84
CA THR A 178 -17.10 -16.83 1.48
C THR A 178 -18.06 -15.67 1.31
N GLN A 179 -18.96 -15.40 2.24
CA GLN A 179 -19.82 -14.20 2.19
C GLN A 179 -20.16 -13.68 3.57
#